data_152956e161d2bbf92e3c3ccbe400bfde
#
_entry.id   152956e161d2bbf92e3c3ccbe400bfde
#
_cell.length_a   1.000
_cell.length_b   1.000
_cell.length_c   1.000
_cell.angle_alpha   90.00
_cell.angle_beta   90.00
_cell.angle_gamma   90.00
#
_symmetry.space_group_name_H-M   'P 1'
#
loop_
_entity.id
_entity.type
_entity.pdbx_description
1 polymer ?
#
loop_
_entity_poly.entity_id
_entity_poly.type
_entity_poly.pdbx_seq_one_letter_code
_entity_poly.pdbx_strand_id
1 'polypeptide(L)'
;MKTTAKEIWDTLSSENVNEFTEQKNGLTYLSWSHAYRIAMGHYPDMEVTFLGSVDGPKVHRDVTYYQGGTAMVHCSVKIAGMSREAFLPVMDYRNKSIAEPTSRDISDAKQRCLVKTLALWGLGLYLYSGEDLPYEAKSEAKPKAKPTKATGEALAASLKALSGLVAACETHGGVEAKVLAAASS
;
A
#
# COMPACT_ATOMS: atom_id res chain seq x y z
N MET A 1 26.14 4.45 -17.31
CA MET A 1 26.34 5.13 -15.99
C MET A 1 25.87 4.17 -14.93
N LYS A 2 26.55 4.10 -13.78
CA LYS A 2 26.17 3.20 -12.68
C LYS A 2 25.18 3.95 -11.79
N THR A 3 23.97 3.44 -11.64
CA THR A 3 22.92 4.03 -10.78
C THR A 3 23.41 4.12 -9.33
N THR A 4 23.25 5.28 -8.72
CA THR A 4 23.68 5.55 -7.33
C THR A 4 22.53 5.34 -6.34
N ALA A 5 22.86 5.15 -5.06
CA ALA A 5 21.86 5.04 -4.00
C ALA A 5 20.99 6.31 -3.88
N LYS A 6 21.56 7.48 -4.17
CA LYS A 6 20.84 8.75 -4.15
C LYS A 6 19.78 8.82 -5.27
N GLU A 7 20.14 8.41 -6.48
CA GLU A 7 19.19 8.40 -7.61
C GLU A 7 18.04 7.42 -7.36
N ILE A 8 18.31 6.26 -6.76
CA ILE A 8 17.28 5.30 -6.39
C ILE A 8 16.34 5.92 -5.35
N TRP A 9 16.91 6.53 -4.32
CA TRP A 9 16.16 7.21 -3.27
C TRP A 9 15.28 8.33 -3.83
N ASP A 10 15.85 9.24 -4.61
CA ASP A 10 15.13 10.37 -5.18
C ASP A 10 13.97 9.92 -6.05
N THR A 11 14.18 8.87 -6.86
CA THR A 11 13.14 8.26 -7.71
C THR A 11 12.01 7.68 -6.87
N LEU A 12 12.31 6.76 -5.95
CA LEU A 12 11.28 6.03 -5.20
C LEU A 12 10.59 6.89 -4.13
N SER A 13 11.30 7.86 -3.54
CA SER A 13 10.71 8.76 -2.54
C SER A 13 9.79 9.82 -3.15
N SER A 14 9.91 10.10 -4.44
CA SER A 14 9.03 11.02 -5.17
C SER A 14 7.67 10.39 -5.54
N GLU A 15 7.56 9.05 -5.46
CA GLU A 15 6.34 8.34 -5.81
C GLU A 15 5.22 8.59 -4.80
N ASN A 16 4.06 9.02 -5.28
CA ASN A 16 2.87 9.16 -4.47
C ASN A 16 2.09 7.84 -4.44
N VAL A 17 2.14 7.15 -3.32
CA VAL A 17 1.48 5.85 -3.15
C VAL A 17 0.14 5.93 -2.40
N ASN A 18 -0.39 7.11 -2.11
CA ASN A 18 -1.59 7.30 -1.28
C ASN A 18 -2.82 6.58 -1.84
N GLU A 19 -2.99 6.55 -3.17
CA GLU A 19 -4.12 5.88 -3.84
C GLU A 19 -4.10 4.35 -3.67
N PHE A 20 -2.95 3.77 -3.31
CA PHE A 20 -2.75 2.33 -3.16
C PHE A 20 -2.68 1.89 -1.70
N THR A 21 -3.14 2.74 -0.79
CA THR A 21 -3.10 2.48 0.64
C THR A 21 -4.46 2.09 1.20
N GLU A 22 -4.45 1.23 2.20
CA GLU A 22 -5.61 0.83 2.97
C GLU A 22 -5.43 1.23 4.45
N GLN A 23 -6.53 1.59 5.10
CA GLN A 23 -6.54 1.86 6.54
C GLN A 23 -7.01 0.61 7.30
N LYS A 24 -6.17 0.09 8.19
CA LYS A 24 -6.51 -1.03 9.10
C LYS A 24 -6.08 -0.68 10.52
N ASN A 25 -6.99 -0.72 11.47
CA ASN A 25 -6.70 -0.44 12.89
C ASN A 25 -5.98 0.90 13.15
N GLY A 26 -6.30 1.94 12.38
CA GLY A 26 -5.66 3.25 12.50
C GLY A 26 -4.26 3.37 11.88
N LEU A 27 -3.75 2.30 11.28
CA LEU A 27 -2.50 2.28 10.54
C LEU A 27 -2.75 2.30 9.03
N THR A 28 -1.85 2.94 8.31
CA THR A 28 -1.89 3.00 6.85
C THR A 28 -1.00 1.90 6.26
N TYR A 29 -1.57 1.05 5.43
CA TYR A 29 -0.86 -0.04 4.77
C TYR A 29 -0.79 0.20 3.26
N LEU A 30 0.40 0.18 2.71
CA LEU A 30 0.60 0.11 1.26
C LEU A 30 0.45 -1.35 0.80
N SER A 31 -0.38 -1.58 -0.22
CA SER A 31 -0.50 -2.91 -0.83
C SER A 31 0.84 -3.38 -1.40
N TRP A 32 1.27 -4.59 -1.01
CA TRP A 32 2.55 -5.16 -1.45
C TRP A 32 2.64 -5.28 -2.98
N SER A 33 1.54 -5.61 -3.65
CA SER A 33 1.49 -5.77 -5.11
C SER A 33 1.71 -4.44 -5.82
N HIS A 34 1.15 -3.34 -5.28
CA HIS A 34 1.38 -2.01 -5.81
C HIS A 34 2.81 -1.53 -5.54
N ALA A 35 3.32 -1.74 -4.31
CA ALA A 35 4.70 -1.42 -3.98
C ALA A 35 5.69 -2.14 -4.90
N TYR A 36 5.50 -3.44 -5.10
CA TYR A 36 6.33 -4.25 -6.00
C TYR A 36 6.24 -3.75 -7.45
N ARG A 37 5.01 -3.51 -7.96
CA ARG A 37 4.79 -3.02 -9.32
C ARG A 37 5.49 -1.69 -9.59
N ILE A 38 5.41 -0.74 -8.65
CA ILE A 38 6.05 0.57 -8.78
C ILE A 38 7.58 0.39 -8.79
N ALA A 39 8.13 -0.36 -7.85
CA ALA A 39 9.57 -0.60 -7.77
C ALA A 39 10.12 -1.30 -9.03
N MET A 40 9.42 -2.33 -9.54
CA MET A 40 9.77 -3.03 -10.77
C MET A 40 9.61 -2.16 -12.02
N GLY A 41 8.70 -1.18 -12.00
CA GLY A 41 8.55 -0.21 -13.08
C GLY A 41 9.79 0.67 -13.28
N HIS A 42 10.44 1.05 -12.18
CA HIS A 42 11.68 1.83 -12.22
C HIS A 42 12.95 0.96 -12.29
N TYR A 43 12.93 -0.18 -11.62
CA TYR A 43 14.09 -1.07 -11.46
C TYR A 43 13.73 -2.53 -11.78
N PRO A 44 13.55 -2.89 -13.08
CA PRO A 44 13.12 -4.22 -13.48
C PRO A 44 14.10 -5.34 -13.10
N ASP A 45 15.37 -4.99 -12.90
CA ASP A 45 16.42 -5.91 -12.45
C ASP A 45 16.53 -6.02 -10.92
N MET A 46 15.52 -5.51 -10.19
CA MET A 46 15.46 -5.62 -8.74
C MET A 46 15.34 -7.08 -8.30
N GLU A 47 16.19 -7.48 -7.36
CA GLU A 47 16.16 -8.81 -6.76
C GLU A 47 15.54 -8.74 -5.35
N VAL A 48 14.59 -9.63 -5.06
CA VAL A 48 13.98 -9.80 -3.73
C VAL A 48 14.38 -11.16 -3.17
N THR A 49 14.96 -11.18 -1.98
CA THR A 49 15.36 -12.40 -1.30
C THR A 49 14.84 -12.40 0.13
N PHE A 50 14.22 -13.52 0.54
CA PHE A 50 13.92 -13.78 1.94
C PHE A 50 15.03 -14.63 2.54
N LEU A 51 15.59 -14.14 3.64
CA LEU A 51 16.72 -14.76 4.33
C LEU A 51 16.20 -15.43 5.61
N GLY A 52 16.81 -16.53 6.00
CA GLY A 52 16.44 -17.25 7.21
C GLY A 52 17.65 -17.93 7.84
N SER A 53 17.47 -18.49 9.03
CA SER A 53 18.51 -19.31 9.66
C SER A 53 18.65 -20.64 8.92
N VAL A 54 19.89 -21.05 8.69
CA VAL A 54 20.21 -22.38 8.17
C VAL A 54 20.28 -23.34 9.35
N ASP A 55 19.29 -24.23 9.48
CA ASP A 55 19.34 -25.35 10.41
C ASP A 55 19.88 -26.59 9.68
N GLY A 56 21.17 -26.86 9.86
CA GLY A 56 21.84 -28.02 9.31
C GLY A 56 22.23 -27.88 7.81
N PRO A 57 22.88 -28.90 7.23
CA PRO A 57 23.61 -28.76 5.96
C PRO A 57 22.73 -28.69 4.69
N LYS A 58 21.40 -28.72 4.77
CA LYS A 58 20.55 -28.84 3.58
C LYS A 58 19.21 -28.09 3.57
N VAL A 59 18.87 -27.33 4.57
CA VAL A 59 17.57 -26.63 4.60
C VAL A 59 17.77 -25.13 4.73
N HIS A 60 17.63 -24.41 3.62
CA HIS A 60 17.48 -22.97 3.67
C HIS A 60 16.07 -22.64 4.14
N ARG A 61 15.96 -22.13 5.36
CA ARG A 61 14.71 -21.56 5.84
C ARG A 61 14.70 -20.07 5.51
N ASP A 62 13.61 -19.61 4.96
CA ASP A 62 13.36 -18.21 4.66
C ASP A 62 12.67 -17.46 5.82
N VAL A 63 12.72 -18.09 7.00
CA VAL A 63 12.16 -17.59 8.27
C VAL A 63 13.08 -18.02 9.42
N THR A 64 13.30 -17.11 10.36
CA THR A 64 14.05 -17.41 11.59
C THR A 64 13.09 -17.66 12.74
N TYR A 65 13.23 -18.81 13.40
CA TYR A 65 12.46 -19.15 14.61
C TYR A 65 13.26 -18.82 15.87
N TYR A 66 12.56 -18.37 16.90
CA TYR A 66 13.11 -18.03 18.20
C TYR A 66 12.59 -18.97 19.28
N GLN A 67 13.29 -18.94 20.41
CA GLN A 67 12.84 -19.64 21.60
C GLN A 67 11.44 -19.16 22.00
N GLY A 68 10.52 -20.07 22.36
CA GLY A 68 9.11 -19.74 22.59
C GLY A 68 8.23 -19.83 21.32
N GLY A 69 8.75 -20.36 20.22
CA GLY A 69 7.98 -20.66 19.00
C GLY A 69 7.62 -19.45 18.14
N THR A 70 8.08 -18.25 18.50
CA THR A 70 7.86 -17.07 17.66
C THR A 70 8.78 -17.07 16.43
N ALA A 71 8.42 -16.32 15.40
CA ALA A 71 9.20 -16.24 14.16
C ALA A 71 9.38 -14.80 13.66
N MET A 72 10.44 -14.61 12.90
CA MET A 72 10.76 -13.35 12.23
C MET A 72 11.10 -13.62 10.77
N VAL A 73 10.57 -12.80 9.87
CA VAL A 73 10.97 -12.77 8.47
C VAL A 73 12.03 -11.70 8.25
N HIS A 74 12.95 -11.99 7.34
CA HIS A 74 14.02 -11.08 6.94
C HIS A 74 13.97 -10.97 5.41
N CYS A 75 13.80 -9.75 4.91
CA CYS A 75 13.74 -9.45 3.48
C CYS A 75 14.93 -8.58 3.09
N SER A 76 15.60 -8.96 2.02
CA SER A 76 16.64 -8.18 1.34
C SER A 76 16.14 -7.79 -0.04
N VAL A 77 16.22 -6.50 -0.38
CA VAL A 77 15.95 -5.97 -1.72
C VAL A 77 17.23 -5.37 -2.27
N LYS A 78 17.67 -5.88 -3.42
CA LYS A 78 18.88 -5.44 -4.11
C LYS A 78 18.50 -4.68 -5.38
N ILE A 79 19.00 -3.45 -5.51
CA ILE A 79 18.82 -2.57 -6.68
C ILE A 79 20.19 -2.07 -7.11
N ALA A 80 20.52 -2.19 -8.39
CA ALA A 80 21.78 -1.76 -8.98
C ALA A 80 23.03 -2.26 -8.23
N GLY A 81 22.97 -3.48 -7.67
CA GLY A 81 24.06 -4.10 -6.90
C GLY A 81 24.15 -3.70 -5.42
N MET A 82 23.30 -2.80 -4.94
CA MET A 82 23.23 -2.36 -3.54
C MET A 82 22.03 -3.00 -2.85
N SER A 83 22.16 -3.41 -1.59
CA SER A 83 21.10 -4.06 -0.81
C SER A 83 20.58 -3.18 0.33
N ARG A 84 19.28 -3.28 0.62
CA ARG A 84 18.62 -2.83 1.84
C ARG A 84 17.87 -3.99 2.44
N GLU A 85 17.83 -4.05 3.76
CA GLU A 85 17.27 -5.18 4.49
C GLU A 85 16.35 -4.70 5.59
N ALA A 86 15.26 -5.42 5.78
CA ALA A 86 14.34 -5.20 6.88
C ALA A 86 13.96 -6.53 7.53
N PHE A 87 13.63 -6.43 8.80
CA PHE A 87 13.12 -7.53 9.61
C PHE A 87 11.70 -7.23 10.06
N LEU A 88 10.87 -8.26 10.16
CA LEU A 88 9.52 -8.14 10.67
C LEU A 88 9.16 -9.39 11.48
N PRO A 89 8.77 -9.26 12.77
CA PRO A 89 8.19 -10.38 13.52
C PRO A 89 6.90 -10.87 12.84
N VAL A 90 6.63 -12.15 12.91
CA VAL A 90 5.32 -12.69 12.53
C VAL A 90 4.34 -12.33 13.63
N MET A 91 3.34 -11.52 13.30
CA MET A 91 2.47 -10.83 14.25
C MET A 91 1.00 -10.95 13.86
N ASP A 92 0.15 -10.94 14.88
CA ASP A 92 -1.30 -10.81 14.73
C ASP A 92 -1.73 -9.37 14.31
N TYR A 93 -3.04 -9.17 14.18
CA TYR A 93 -3.63 -7.88 13.83
C TYR A 93 -3.45 -6.79 14.92
N ARG A 94 -3.01 -7.15 16.12
CA ARG A 94 -2.69 -6.24 17.24
C ARG A 94 -1.19 -5.96 17.35
N ASN A 95 -0.41 -6.40 16.37
CA ASN A 95 1.06 -6.33 16.35
C ASN A 95 1.72 -7.10 17.51
N LYS A 96 1.09 -8.16 18.02
CA LYS A 96 1.71 -9.09 18.97
C LYS A 96 2.30 -10.27 18.22
N SER A 97 3.53 -10.67 18.58
CA SER A 97 4.16 -11.86 18.01
C SER A 97 3.30 -13.09 18.24
N ILE A 98 3.15 -13.90 17.20
CA ILE A 98 2.39 -15.16 17.23
C ILE A 98 3.34 -16.28 17.61
N ALA A 99 2.99 -17.09 18.62
CA ALA A 99 3.65 -18.35 18.90
C ALA A 99 3.17 -19.40 17.88
N GLU A 100 4.10 -20.19 17.35
CA GLU A 100 3.83 -21.23 16.36
C GLU A 100 3.03 -20.73 15.16
N PRO A 101 3.54 -19.71 14.41
CA PRO A 101 2.82 -19.11 13.31
C PRO A 101 2.56 -20.13 12.20
N THR A 102 1.39 -20.04 11.61
CA THR A 102 1.02 -20.84 10.44
C THR A 102 1.75 -20.37 9.19
N SER A 103 1.75 -21.19 8.14
CA SER A 103 2.30 -20.81 6.83
C SER A 103 1.60 -19.55 6.25
N ARG A 104 0.34 -19.32 6.58
CA ARG A 104 -0.39 -18.11 6.19
C ARG A 104 0.16 -16.88 6.90
N ASP A 105 0.36 -16.95 8.21
CA ASP A 105 0.92 -15.84 9.00
C ASP A 105 2.31 -15.46 8.50
N ILE A 106 3.13 -16.46 8.17
CA ILE A 106 4.47 -16.26 7.59
C ILE A 106 4.37 -15.59 6.21
N SER A 107 3.46 -16.04 5.35
CA SER A 107 3.26 -15.44 4.02
C SER A 107 2.86 -13.97 4.12
N ASP A 108 1.92 -13.65 5.00
CA ASP A 108 1.47 -12.28 5.21
C ASP A 108 2.60 -11.39 5.79
N ALA A 109 3.39 -11.95 6.73
CA ALA A 109 4.56 -11.26 7.28
C ALA A 109 5.64 -10.98 6.21
N LYS A 110 5.88 -11.92 5.28
CA LYS A 110 6.81 -11.71 4.15
C LYS A 110 6.37 -10.54 3.26
N GLN A 111 5.09 -10.46 2.90
CA GLN A 111 4.57 -9.38 2.08
C GLN A 111 4.72 -8.02 2.77
N ARG A 112 4.41 -7.95 4.07
CA ARG A 112 4.61 -6.74 4.88
C ARG A 112 6.09 -6.36 5.00
N CYS A 113 6.97 -7.35 5.18
CA CYS A 113 8.41 -7.14 5.28
C CYS A 113 8.99 -6.60 3.96
N LEU A 114 8.52 -7.10 2.81
CA LEU A 114 8.90 -6.59 1.49
C LEU A 114 8.57 -5.09 1.35
N VAL A 115 7.34 -4.68 1.69
CA VAL A 115 6.95 -3.27 1.64
C VAL A 115 7.82 -2.41 2.56
N LYS A 116 8.12 -2.90 3.77
CA LYS A 116 9.03 -2.21 4.71
C LYS A 116 10.45 -2.09 4.14
N THR A 117 10.94 -3.11 3.44
CA THR A 117 12.26 -3.05 2.79
C THR A 117 12.27 -2.06 1.63
N LEU A 118 11.20 -1.99 0.83
CA LEU A 118 11.05 -0.99 -0.23
C LEU A 118 10.94 0.44 0.33
N ALA A 119 10.35 0.61 1.51
CA ALA A 119 10.33 1.90 2.20
C ALA A 119 11.74 2.37 2.60
N LEU A 120 12.66 1.46 2.92
CA LEU A 120 14.08 1.81 3.15
C LEU A 120 14.79 2.30 1.87
N TRP A 121 14.24 2.03 0.70
CA TRP A 121 14.67 2.60 -0.58
C TRP A 121 13.98 3.93 -0.92
N GLY A 122 13.02 4.39 -0.08
CA GLY A 122 12.27 5.64 -0.21
C GLY A 122 10.79 5.44 -0.52
N LEU A 123 10.37 4.30 -1.10
CA LEU A 123 9.01 4.10 -1.57
C LEU A 123 7.98 4.10 -0.43
N GLY A 124 7.17 5.16 -0.37
CA GLY A 124 6.13 5.28 0.64
C GLY A 124 6.63 5.38 2.09
N LEU A 125 7.90 5.74 2.32
CA LEU A 125 8.47 5.85 3.66
C LEU A 125 7.68 6.81 4.56
N TYR A 126 7.10 7.86 3.98
CA TYR A 126 6.30 8.85 4.71
C TYR A 126 5.05 8.25 5.39
N LEU A 127 4.57 7.07 4.95
CA LEU A 127 3.45 6.37 5.58
C LEU A 127 3.79 5.89 7.00
N TYR A 128 5.06 5.60 7.24
CA TYR A 128 5.58 5.15 8.54
C TYR A 128 5.92 6.31 9.48
N SER A 129 5.84 7.56 8.99
CA SER A 129 6.11 8.74 9.82
C SER A 129 5.08 8.83 10.95
N GLY A 130 5.56 8.75 12.19
CA GLY A 130 4.72 8.77 13.40
C GLY A 130 4.38 7.38 13.97
N GLU A 131 4.74 6.28 13.33
CA GLU A 131 4.57 4.93 13.92
C GLU A 131 5.49 4.73 15.13
N ASP A 132 6.70 5.27 15.08
CA ASP A 132 7.71 5.15 16.13
C ASP A 132 7.67 6.31 17.15
N LEU A 133 6.65 7.18 17.09
CA LEU A 133 6.50 8.23 18.10
C LEU A 133 6.11 7.62 19.46
N PRO A 134 6.67 8.13 20.58
CA PRO A 134 6.24 7.76 21.91
C PRO A 134 4.72 7.90 22.06
N TYR A 135 4.11 7.04 22.87
CA TYR A 135 2.65 7.02 23.06
C TYR A 135 2.08 8.40 23.44
N GLU A 136 2.81 9.16 24.22
CA GLU A 136 2.46 10.52 24.64
C GLU A 136 2.40 11.51 23.47
N ALA A 137 3.33 11.39 22.51
CA ALA A 137 3.35 12.24 21.31
C ALA A 137 2.24 11.87 20.30
N LYS A 138 1.73 10.62 20.33
CA LYS A 138 0.61 10.21 19.49
C LYS A 138 -0.72 10.81 19.90
N SER A 139 -0.86 11.21 21.18
CA SER A 139 -2.08 11.85 21.70
C SER A 139 -2.21 13.31 21.26
N GLU A 140 -1.10 13.97 20.92
CA GLU A 140 -1.08 15.37 20.46
C GLU A 140 -1.18 15.50 18.92
N ALA A 141 -0.98 14.44 18.19
CA ALA A 141 -1.22 14.44 16.74
C ALA A 141 -2.72 14.64 16.50
N LYS A 142 -3.11 15.84 16.08
CA LYS A 142 -4.49 16.16 15.67
C LYS A 142 -5.02 15.03 14.76
N PRO A 143 -6.24 14.53 15.01
CA PRO A 143 -6.84 13.52 14.17
C PRO A 143 -6.83 14.06 12.74
N LYS A 144 -6.14 13.37 11.80
CA LYS A 144 -6.29 13.63 10.36
C LYS A 144 -7.80 13.60 10.11
N ALA A 145 -8.33 14.68 9.57
CA ALA A 145 -9.76 14.86 9.33
C ALA A 145 -10.29 13.58 8.68
N LYS A 146 -11.19 12.90 9.38
CA LYS A 146 -11.99 11.83 8.77
C LYS A 146 -12.59 12.43 7.51
N PRO A 147 -12.64 11.71 6.38
CA PRO A 147 -13.40 12.19 5.25
C PRO A 147 -14.79 12.49 5.80
N THR A 148 -15.16 13.77 5.77
CA THR A 148 -16.47 14.24 6.18
C THR A 148 -17.45 13.44 5.36
N LYS A 149 -18.26 12.59 6.00
CA LYS A 149 -19.46 12.05 5.36
C LYS A 149 -20.14 13.27 4.77
N ALA A 150 -20.27 13.29 3.45
CA ALA A 150 -21.01 14.33 2.77
C ALA A 150 -22.31 14.47 3.55
N THR A 151 -22.54 15.66 4.12
CA THR A 151 -23.77 15.96 4.83
C THR A 151 -24.91 15.62 3.90
N GLY A 152 -26.01 15.11 4.41
CA GLY A 152 -27.19 14.70 3.61
C GLY A 152 -27.63 15.80 2.61
N GLU A 153 -27.36 17.07 2.90
CA GLU A 153 -27.56 18.22 2.03
C GLU A 153 -26.67 18.22 0.77
N ALA A 154 -25.38 17.86 0.90
CA ALA A 154 -24.48 17.76 -0.26
C ALA A 154 -24.86 16.59 -1.18
N LEU A 155 -25.33 15.49 -0.60
CA LEU A 155 -25.85 14.35 -1.36
C LEU A 155 -27.17 14.70 -2.06
N ALA A 156 -28.06 15.41 -1.37
CA ALA A 156 -29.31 15.89 -1.95
C ALA A 156 -29.10 16.89 -3.07
N ALA A 157 -28.11 17.78 -2.95
CA ALA A 157 -27.74 18.72 -4.00
C ALA A 157 -27.18 18.01 -5.23
N SER A 158 -26.33 17.01 -5.04
CA SER A 158 -25.77 16.19 -6.14
C SER A 158 -26.85 15.35 -6.84
N LEU A 159 -27.78 14.78 -6.11
CA LEU A 159 -28.93 14.04 -6.66
C LEU A 159 -29.85 14.96 -7.47
N LYS A 160 -30.09 16.18 -6.99
CA LYS A 160 -30.90 17.18 -7.70
C LYS A 160 -30.21 17.66 -8.99
N ALA A 161 -28.90 17.80 -9.00
CA ALA A 161 -28.13 18.14 -10.19
C ALA A 161 -28.18 17.01 -11.23
N LEU A 162 -28.05 15.73 -10.80
CA LEU A 162 -28.15 14.57 -11.66
C LEU A 162 -29.56 14.41 -12.26
N SER A 163 -30.63 14.60 -11.48
CA SER A 163 -32.01 14.55 -11.99
C SER A 163 -32.28 15.66 -13.01
N GLY A 164 -31.69 16.83 -12.85
CA GLY A 164 -31.78 17.91 -13.84
C GLY A 164 -31.09 17.57 -15.16
N LEU A 165 -29.93 16.92 -15.11
CA LEU A 165 -29.21 16.44 -16.28
C LEU A 165 -29.97 15.34 -17.05
N VAL A 166 -30.58 14.39 -16.33
CA VAL A 166 -31.40 13.33 -16.93
C VAL A 166 -32.61 13.93 -17.63
N ALA A 167 -33.32 14.88 -17.00
CA ALA A 167 -34.46 15.55 -17.62
C ALA A 167 -34.05 16.37 -18.87
N ALA A 168 -32.86 16.98 -18.86
CA ALA A 168 -32.33 17.69 -20.04
C ALA A 168 -31.98 16.73 -21.19
N CYS A 169 -31.46 15.53 -20.89
CA CYS A 169 -31.19 14.49 -21.90
C CYS A 169 -32.48 13.93 -22.51
N GLU A 170 -33.54 13.74 -21.74
CA GLU A 170 -34.84 13.28 -22.22
C GLU A 170 -35.51 14.32 -23.16
N THR A 171 -35.37 15.64 -22.86
CA THR A 171 -35.87 16.70 -23.73
C THR A 171 -35.05 16.81 -25.01
N HIS A 172 -33.75 16.58 -25.02
CA HIS A 172 -32.95 16.57 -26.24
C HIS A 172 -33.23 15.34 -27.11
N GLY A 173 -33.39 14.15 -26.56
CA GLY A 173 -33.78 12.94 -27.30
C GLY A 173 -35.17 13.10 -27.97
N GLY A 174 -36.10 13.82 -27.33
CA GLY A 174 -37.40 14.13 -27.88
C GLY A 174 -37.36 15.12 -29.07
N VAL A 175 -36.38 16.00 -29.11
CA VAL A 175 -36.18 16.96 -30.23
C VAL A 175 -35.58 16.24 -31.44
N GLU A 176 -34.62 15.36 -31.27
CA GLU A 176 -34.06 14.57 -32.37
C GLU A 176 -35.09 13.65 -33.03
N ALA A 177 -35.94 13.02 -32.23
CA ALA A 177 -37.02 12.16 -32.75
C ALA A 177 -38.04 12.97 -33.59
N LYS A 178 -38.36 14.21 -33.22
CA LYS A 178 -39.22 15.11 -33.98
C LYS A 178 -38.59 15.60 -35.28
N VAL A 179 -37.27 15.85 -35.26
CA VAL A 179 -36.54 16.28 -36.47
C VAL A 179 -36.45 15.15 -37.49
N LEU A 180 -36.19 13.91 -37.03
CA LEU A 180 -36.16 12.73 -37.89
C LEU A 180 -37.55 12.42 -38.51
N ALA A 181 -38.64 12.60 -37.78
CA ALA A 181 -40.01 12.42 -38.31
C ALA A 181 -40.37 13.48 -39.36
N ALA A 182 -39.89 14.72 -39.19
CA ALA A 182 -40.15 15.81 -40.15
C ALA A 182 -39.32 15.70 -41.45
N ALA A 183 -38.17 15.00 -41.40
CA ALA A 183 -37.32 14.80 -42.57
C ALA A 183 -37.75 13.60 -43.45
N SER A 184 -38.69 12.82 -42.98
CA SER A 184 -39.23 11.62 -43.66
C SER A 184 -40.61 11.85 -44.31
N SER A 185 -41.12 13.08 -44.30
CA SER A 185 -42.36 13.51 -44.95
C SER A 185 -42.04 14.38 -46.14
#